data_cee121589a2ce1cceab3c1a8a19f7859
#
_entry.id   cee121589a2ce1cceab3c1a8a19f7859
#
_cell.length_a   1.000
_cell.length_b   1.000
_cell.length_c   1.000
_cell.angle_alpha   90.00
_cell.angle_beta   90.00
_cell.angle_gamma   90.00
#
_symmetry.space_group_name_H-M   'P 1'
#
loop_
_entity.id
_entity.type
_entity.pdbx_description
1 polymer ?
#
loop_
_entity_poly.entity_id
_entity_poly.type
_entity_poly.pdbx_seq_one_letter_code
_entity_poly.pdbx_strand_id
1 'polypeptide(L)'
;MNAMPGDVLALRDFVAAHPRLFVLTGAGCSTGSGIPDYRDDEGAWKRRPPIQYRTFMDDTVARSRYWARGMIGWRAFGHAAPNAAHRALAAMERQGRYTLLVTQNVDGLHEAAGAREVVDLHGRMDRVVCTQCGHLLPRRQMQQWLEEANPGWLHLHAEDAPDGDADLEHEDFSRFQVPPCPVCGGILKPDVVFFGETVPRDRVERANAALDRSSAVLVVGSSLMVYSGYRFVAAASRAGLPIAAVNLGRTRADAMLALKVEQPCADALSALVAALD
;
A
#
# COMPACT_ATOMS: atom_id res chain seq x y z
N MET A 1 18.42 27.17 -14.02
CA MET A 1 17.76 26.74 -12.75
C MET A 1 16.30 27.14 -12.87
N ASN A 2 15.41 26.17 -13.09
CA ASN A 2 13.97 26.45 -13.07
C ASN A 2 13.56 26.76 -11.62
N ALA A 3 12.79 27.82 -11.42
CA ALA A 3 12.23 28.16 -10.11
C ALA A 3 11.36 26.99 -9.63
N MET A 4 11.54 26.57 -8.38
CA MET A 4 10.70 25.52 -7.78
C MET A 4 9.26 26.03 -7.67
N PRO A 5 8.25 25.15 -7.91
CA PRO A 5 6.85 25.51 -7.68
C PRO A 5 6.64 25.97 -6.22
N GLY A 6 5.79 26.99 -6.02
CA GLY A 6 5.52 27.56 -4.69
C GLY A 6 5.04 26.51 -3.67
N ASP A 7 4.32 25.50 -4.12
CA ASP A 7 3.82 24.39 -3.29
C ASP A 7 4.95 23.51 -2.72
N VAL A 8 6.03 23.29 -3.50
CA VAL A 8 7.19 22.51 -3.05
C VAL A 8 8.01 23.31 -2.03
N LEU A 9 8.11 24.64 -2.18
CA LEU A 9 8.73 25.51 -1.20
C LEU A 9 7.96 25.49 0.13
N ALA A 10 6.63 25.57 0.08
CA ALA A 10 5.78 25.43 1.26
C ALA A 10 5.95 24.06 1.95
N LEU A 11 6.08 22.97 1.16
CA LEU A 11 6.32 21.63 1.68
C LEU A 11 7.70 21.52 2.34
N ARG A 12 8.74 22.10 1.74
CA ARG A 12 10.09 22.18 2.34
C ARG A 12 10.04 22.91 3.68
N ASP A 13 9.39 24.06 3.73
CA ASP A 13 9.28 24.85 4.96
C ASP A 13 8.49 24.11 6.04
N PHE A 14 7.42 23.40 5.65
CA PHE A 14 6.68 22.52 6.55
C PHE A 14 7.57 21.41 7.13
N VAL A 15 8.34 20.70 6.29
CA VAL A 15 9.25 19.63 6.73
C VAL A 15 10.39 20.17 7.58
N ALA A 16 10.93 21.33 7.25
CA ALA A 16 11.99 21.99 8.04
C ALA A 16 11.49 22.41 9.43
N ALA A 17 10.27 22.91 9.53
CA ALA A 17 9.64 23.30 10.80
C ALA A 17 9.27 22.11 11.69
N HIS A 18 9.12 20.90 11.13
CA HIS A 18 8.64 19.70 11.84
C HIS A 18 9.62 18.54 11.69
N PRO A 19 10.71 18.50 12.46
CA PRO A 19 11.82 17.53 12.25
C PRO A 19 11.47 16.08 12.60
N ARG A 20 10.31 15.80 13.14
CA ARG A 20 9.83 14.45 13.51
C ARG A 20 8.47 14.19 12.87
N LEU A 21 8.46 13.89 11.60
CA LEU A 21 7.23 13.58 10.90
C LEU A 21 6.75 12.16 11.22
N PHE A 22 5.43 11.97 11.26
CA PHE A 22 4.78 10.69 11.01
C PHE A 22 4.41 10.64 9.53
N VAL A 23 4.94 9.70 8.77
CA VAL A 23 4.66 9.57 7.33
C VAL A 23 3.62 8.49 7.10
N LEU A 24 2.56 8.80 6.35
CA LEU A 24 1.52 7.85 5.96
C LEU A 24 1.42 7.79 4.43
N THR A 25 1.68 6.63 3.82
CA THR A 25 1.62 6.46 2.38
C THR A 25 0.44 5.60 1.91
N GLY A 26 0.02 5.78 0.66
CA GLY A 26 -1.04 5.01 0.02
C GLY A 26 -0.74 4.74 -1.46
N ALA A 27 -1.71 4.18 -2.19
CA ALA A 27 -1.54 3.64 -3.53
C ALA A 27 -1.01 4.66 -4.56
N GLY A 28 -1.36 5.94 -4.42
CA GLY A 28 -0.82 7.02 -5.27
C GLY A 28 0.70 7.21 -5.17
N CYS A 29 1.35 6.68 -4.11
CA CYS A 29 2.81 6.64 -4.02
C CYS A 29 3.44 5.64 -5.00
N SER A 30 2.71 4.57 -5.38
CA SER A 30 3.21 3.46 -6.20
C SER A 30 2.77 3.53 -7.68
N THR A 31 1.95 4.52 -8.07
CA THR A 31 1.52 4.67 -9.48
C THR A 31 2.70 4.87 -10.43
N GLY A 32 3.74 5.62 -10.01
CA GLY A 32 5.00 5.76 -10.75
C GLY A 32 5.85 4.48 -10.82
N SER A 33 5.46 3.40 -10.17
CA SER A 33 6.05 2.06 -10.23
C SER A 33 5.27 1.11 -11.13
N GLY A 34 4.22 1.59 -11.80
CA GLY A 34 3.33 0.79 -12.64
C GLY A 34 2.23 0.05 -11.88
N ILE A 35 2.08 0.28 -10.57
CA ILE A 35 0.98 -0.29 -9.78
C ILE A 35 -0.19 0.69 -9.80
N PRO A 36 -1.35 0.31 -10.40
CA PRO A 36 -2.51 1.18 -10.44
C PRO A 36 -3.06 1.49 -9.05
N ASP A 37 -3.64 2.66 -8.88
CA ASP A 37 -4.39 3.02 -7.68
C ASP A 37 -5.85 2.56 -7.77
N TYR A 38 -6.52 2.49 -6.64
CA TYR A 38 -7.91 1.98 -6.53
C TYR A 38 -8.98 2.99 -6.86
N ARG A 39 -8.67 4.28 -6.70
CA ARG A 39 -9.66 5.36 -6.72
C ARG A 39 -9.26 6.45 -7.69
N ASP A 40 -10.27 7.11 -8.24
CA ASP A 40 -10.10 8.31 -9.05
C ASP A 40 -9.89 9.57 -8.17
N ASP A 41 -9.76 10.72 -8.82
CA ASP A 41 -9.50 12.00 -8.17
C ASP A 41 -10.66 12.46 -7.26
N GLU A 42 -11.87 11.95 -7.48
CA GLU A 42 -13.05 12.19 -6.63
C GLU A 42 -13.15 11.20 -5.46
N GLY A 43 -12.28 10.19 -5.42
CA GLY A 43 -12.26 9.15 -4.40
C GLY A 43 -13.22 7.99 -4.65
N ALA A 44 -13.83 7.90 -5.85
CA ALA A 44 -14.66 6.77 -6.25
C ALA A 44 -13.79 5.57 -6.70
N TRP A 45 -14.33 4.37 -6.61
CA TRP A 45 -13.65 3.17 -7.07
C TRP A 45 -13.51 3.16 -8.60
N LYS A 46 -12.28 3.01 -9.10
CA LYS A 46 -12.00 2.83 -10.54
C LYS A 46 -12.47 1.48 -11.07
N ARG A 47 -12.54 0.46 -10.21
CA ARG A 47 -12.94 -0.91 -10.52
C ARG A 47 -13.83 -1.46 -9.42
N ARG A 48 -14.30 -2.72 -9.54
CA ARG A 48 -15.06 -3.40 -8.47
C ARG A 48 -14.25 -3.42 -7.17
N PRO A 49 -14.92 -3.21 -6.01
CA PRO A 49 -14.23 -3.30 -4.72
C PRO A 49 -13.52 -4.64 -4.54
N PRO A 50 -12.37 -4.66 -3.87
CA PRO A 50 -11.65 -5.89 -3.57
C PRO A 50 -12.47 -6.88 -2.76
N ILE A 51 -12.06 -8.16 -2.79
CA ILE A 51 -12.74 -9.25 -2.09
C ILE A 51 -12.83 -8.98 -0.58
N GLN A 52 -13.98 -9.36 0.02
CA GLN A 52 -14.16 -9.33 1.46
C GLN A 52 -13.52 -10.57 2.12
N TYR A 53 -12.97 -10.40 3.32
CA TYR A 53 -12.35 -11.50 4.08
C TYR A 53 -13.30 -12.71 4.25
N ARG A 54 -14.53 -12.46 4.65
CA ARG A 54 -15.54 -13.52 4.80
C ARG A 54 -15.78 -14.29 3.51
N THR A 55 -15.96 -13.58 2.40
CA THR A 55 -16.14 -14.20 1.08
C THR A 55 -14.96 -15.08 0.70
N PHE A 56 -13.72 -14.61 0.96
CA PHE A 56 -12.53 -15.41 0.72
C PHE A 56 -12.48 -16.68 1.58
N MET A 57 -12.89 -16.59 2.85
CA MET A 57 -12.84 -17.72 3.79
C MET A 57 -13.95 -18.73 3.55
N ASP A 58 -15.17 -18.26 3.29
CA ASP A 58 -16.36 -19.11 3.30
C ASP A 58 -16.71 -19.68 1.90
N ASP A 59 -16.32 -18.99 0.80
CA ASP A 59 -16.62 -19.36 -0.57
C ASP A 59 -15.38 -19.88 -1.29
N THR A 60 -15.38 -21.19 -1.61
CA THR A 60 -14.27 -21.84 -2.30
C THR A 60 -14.08 -21.32 -3.73
N VAL A 61 -15.17 -21.03 -4.46
CA VAL A 61 -15.09 -20.52 -5.84
C VAL A 61 -14.56 -19.10 -5.85
N ALA A 62 -15.01 -18.25 -4.91
CA ALA A 62 -14.49 -16.91 -4.76
C ALA A 62 -12.99 -16.93 -4.40
N ARG A 63 -12.54 -17.86 -3.57
CA ARG A 63 -11.13 -18.06 -3.24
C ARG A 63 -10.32 -18.56 -4.43
N SER A 64 -10.84 -19.50 -5.21
CA SER A 64 -10.23 -19.96 -6.47
C SER A 64 -10.10 -18.82 -7.47
N ARG A 65 -11.15 -18.01 -7.64
CA ARG A 65 -11.14 -16.79 -8.47
C ARG A 65 -10.06 -15.83 -8.02
N TYR A 66 -9.96 -15.56 -6.72
CA TYR A 66 -8.93 -14.66 -6.18
C TYR A 66 -7.51 -15.14 -6.53
N TRP A 67 -7.22 -16.42 -6.30
CA TRP A 67 -5.89 -16.98 -6.58
C TRP A 67 -5.59 -17.10 -8.07
N ALA A 68 -6.58 -17.41 -8.91
CA ALA A 68 -6.42 -17.46 -10.37
C ALA A 68 -6.05 -16.07 -10.92
N ARG A 69 -6.80 -15.04 -10.53
CA ARG A 69 -6.52 -13.64 -10.89
C ARG A 69 -5.16 -13.19 -10.37
N GLY A 70 -4.88 -13.49 -9.09
CA GLY A 70 -3.59 -13.19 -8.48
C GLY A 70 -2.42 -13.98 -9.07
N MET A 71 -2.62 -15.17 -9.64
CA MET A 71 -1.57 -15.90 -10.36
C MET A 71 -1.12 -15.17 -11.62
N ILE A 72 -2.07 -14.61 -12.36
CA ILE A 72 -1.80 -13.88 -13.61
C ILE A 72 -1.21 -12.49 -13.30
N GLY A 73 -1.85 -11.73 -12.41
CA GLY A 73 -1.44 -10.36 -12.07
C GLY A 73 -0.11 -10.28 -11.32
N TRP A 74 0.29 -11.34 -10.61
CA TRP A 74 1.59 -11.40 -9.94
C TRP A 74 2.78 -11.25 -10.89
N ARG A 75 2.60 -11.62 -12.16
CA ARG A 75 3.67 -11.50 -13.18
C ARG A 75 4.15 -10.07 -13.36
N ALA A 76 3.25 -9.09 -13.29
CA ALA A 76 3.60 -7.67 -13.35
C ALA A 76 3.92 -7.11 -11.96
N PHE A 77 3.04 -7.34 -10.98
CA PHE A 77 3.17 -6.83 -9.61
C PHE A 77 4.47 -7.25 -8.93
N GLY A 78 4.85 -8.53 -9.06
CA GLY A 78 6.06 -9.09 -8.45
C GLY A 78 7.38 -8.56 -9.03
N HIS A 79 7.34 -7.81 -10.14
CA HIS A 79 8.49 -7.17 -10.77
C HIS A 79 8.51 -5.65 -10.62
N ALA A 80 7.52 -5.07 -9.93
CA ALA A 80 7.49 -3.64 -9.67
C ALA A 80 8.74 -3.17 -8.92
N ALA A 81 9.28 -2.02 -9.32
CA ALA A 81 10.48 -1.45 -8.72
C ALA A 81 10.17 -0.12 -8.02
N PRO A 82 10.91 0.24 -6.95
CA PRO A 82 10.74 1.52 -6.30
C PRO A 82 10.89 2.69 -7.27
N ASN A 83 10.00 3.66 -7.20
CA ASN A 83 10.08 4.90 -7.96
C ASN A 83 10.76 6.02 -7.17
N ALA A 84 10.80 7.21 -7.72
CA ALA A 84 11.48 8.36 -7.11
C ALA A 84 10.85 8.77 -5.77
N ALA A 85 9.52 8.60 -5.55
CA ALA A 85 8.88 8.89 -4.27
C ALA A 85 9.39 7.97 -3.16
N HIS A 86 9.50 6.67 -3.42
CA HIS A 86 10.04 5.70 -2.46
C HIS A 86 11.49 6.03 -2.08
N ARG A 87 12.33 6.34 -3.10
CA ARG A 87 13.74 6.71 -2.86
C ARG A 87 13.86 8.03 -2.08
N ALA A 88 13.01 9.00 -2.36
CA ALA A 88 12.97 10.26 -1.63
C ALA A 88 12.60 10.06 -0.16
N LEU A 89 11.57 9.25 0.14
CA LEU A 89 11.21 8.91 1.52
C LEU A 89 12.33 8.17 2.24
N ALA A 90 13.00 7.21 1.58
CA ALA A 90 14.18 6.55 2.17
C ALA A 90 15.35 7.53 2.41
N ALA A 91 15.53 8.57 1.56
CA ALA A 91 16.49 9.64 1.81
C ALA A 91 16.12 10.50 3.03
N MET A 92 14.84 10.88 3.15
CA MET A 92 14.32 11.61 4.32
C MET A 92 14.53 10.82 5.63
N GLU A 93 14.40 9.49 5.61
CA GLU A 93 14.70 8.65 6.77
C GLU A 93 16.18 8.76 7.17
N ARG A 94 17.09 8.60 6.21
CA ARG A 94 18.53 8.75 6.48
C ARG A 94 18.92 10.12 7.03
N GLN A 95 18.17 11.15 6.68
CA GLN A 95 18.31 12.50 7.23
C GLN A 95 17.61 12.69 8.59
N GLY A 96 16.95 11.65 9.14
CA GLY A 96 16.24 11.72 10.42
C GLY A 96 14.98 12.59 10.40
N ARG A 97 14.34 12.78 9.24
CA ARG A 97 13.19 13.68 9.07
C ARG A 97 11.86 13.10 9.54
N TYR A 98 11.77 11.80 9.76
CA TYR A 98 10.56 11.18 10.29
C TYR A 98 10.83 10.10 11.35
N THR A 99 9.84 9.85 12.17
CA THR A 99 9.89 8.85 13.26
C THR A 99 9.53 7.45 12.76
N LEU A 100 8.61 7.36 11.82
CA LEU A 100 8.09 6.12 11.25
C LEU A 100 7.39 6.41 9.93
N LEU A 101 7.54 5.50 8.97
CA LEU A 101 6.71 5.42 7.78
C LEU A 101 5.67 4.31 7.97
N VAL A 102 4.39 4.66 7.87
CA VAL A 102 3.27 3.71 7.84
C VAL A 102 2.73 3.65 6.43
N THR A 103 2.74 2.49 5.80
CA THR A 103 2.19 2.32 4.47
C THR A 103 0.91 1.52 4.48
N GLN A 104 -0.06 1.97 3.70
CA GLN A 104 -1.28 1.22 3.38
C GLN A 104 -1.05 0.25 2.22
N ASN A 105 0.05 0.42 1.48
CA ASN A 105 0.41 -0.41 0.35
C ASN A 105 0.93 -1.77 0.81
N VAL A 106 0.82 -2.76 -0.06
CA VAL A 106 1.21 -4.15 0.19
C VAL A 106 2.36 -4.61 -0.71
N ASP A 107 2.98 -3.66 -1.43
CA ASP A 107 3.98 -3.91 -2.48
C ASP A 107 5.42 -4.10 -1.98
N GLY A 108 5.73 -3.62 -0.76
CA GLY A 108 7.07 -3.69 -0.17
C GLY A 108 8.09 -2.74 -0.80
N LEU A 109 7.65 -1.76 -1.59
CA LEU A 109 8.57 -0.89 -2.33
C LEU A 109 9.30 0.12 -1.44
N HIS A 110 8.82 0.44 -0.24
CA HIS A 110 9.54 1.29 0.70
C HIS A 110 10.81 0.62 1.21
N GLU A 111 10.73 -0.63 1.66
CA GLU A 111 11.92 -1.39 2.09
C GLU A 111 12.84 -1.69 0.90
N ALA A 112 12.30 -2.00 -0.27
CA ALA A 112 13.08 -2.18 -1.48
C ALA A 112 13.83 -0.89 -1.91
N ALA A 113 13.32 0.29 -1.54
CA ALA A 113 14.01 1.59 -1.71
C ALA A 113 15.05 1.87 -0.62
N GLY A 114 15.13 1.04 0.43
CA GLY A 114 16.08 1.17 1.53
C GLY A 114 15.53 1.84 2.79
N ALA A 115 14.22 2.05 2.90
CA ALA A 115 13.58 2.45 4.16
C ALA A 115 13.62 1.30 5.18
N ARG A 116 13.86 1.62 6.46
CA ARG A 116 14.03 0.65 7.56
C ARG A 116 12.93 0.72 8.59
N GLU A 117 12.53 1.92 8.95
CA GLU A 117 11.46 2.17 9.92
C GLU A 117 10.11 2.22 9.19
N VAL A 118 9.61 1.05 8.78
CA VAL A 118 8.35 0.87 8.06
C VAL A 118 7.36 0.03 8.86
N VAL A 119 6.08 0.37 8.79
CA VAL A 119 4.96 -0.47 9.20
C VAL A 119 4.07 -0.72 7.99
N ASP A 120 4.03 -1.96 7.51
CA ASP A 120 3.08 -2.44 6.51
C ASP A 120 1.70 -2.59 7.17
N LEU A 121 0.92 -1.52 7.20
CA LEU A 121 -0.35 -1.49 7.94
C LEU A 121 -1.31 -2.60 7.47
N HIS A 122 -1.34 -2.82 6.16
CA HIS A 122 -2.18 -3.83 5.55
C HIS A 122 -1.42 -5.11 5.14
N GLY A 123 -0.18 -5.27 5.58
CA GLY A 123 0.63 -6.45 5.29
C GLY A 123 1.36 -6.42 3.97
N ARG A 124 1.74 -7.61 3.49
CA ARG A 124 2.66 -7.78 2.36
C ARG A 124 2.13 -8.82 1.37
N MET A 125 2.09 -8.44 0.08
CA MET A 125 1.68 -9.34 -0.99
C MET A 125 2.77 -10.37 -1.37
N ASP A 126 4.03 -10.11 -1.03
CA ASP A 126 5.16 -11.01 -1.28
C ASP A 126 5.21 -12.22 -0.33
N ARG A 127 4.26 -12.32 0.62
CA ARG A 127 4.13 -13.39 1.59
C ARG A 127 2.72 -13.99 1.58
N VAL A 128 2.65 -15.24 1.98
CA VAL A 128 1.40 -16.00 2.13
C VAL A 128 1.37 -16.60 3.54
N VAL A 129 0.23 -16.56 4.17
CA VAL A 129 0.02 -17.08 5.53
C VAL A 129 -1.08 -18.14 5.53
N CYS A 130 -0.87 -19.19 6.30
CA CYS A 130 -1.93 -20.15 6.62
C CYS A 130 -2.86 -19.57 7.68
N THR A 131 -4.16 -19.51 7.37
CA THR A 131 -5.15 -18.94 8.30
C THR A 131 -5.43 -19.80 9.54
N GLN A 132 -4.95 -21.06 9.57
CA GLN A 132 -5.15 -22.00 10.69
C GLN A 132 -3.92 -22.13 11.59
N CYS A 133 -2.74 -22.38 11.01
CA CYS A 133 -1.52 -22.63 11.79
C CYS A 133 -0.52 -21.47 11.78
N GLY A 134 -0.78 -20.38 11.04
CA GLY A 134 0.13 -19.24 10.95
C GLY A 134 1.40 -19.49 10.13
N HIS A 135 1.54 -20.67 9.47
CA HIS A 135 2.70 -20.95 8.63
C HIS A 135 2.85 -19.89 7.53
N LEU A 136 4.03 -19.30 7.47
CA LEU A 136 4.39 -18.29 6.47
C LEU A 136 5.23 -18.91 5.36
N LEU A 137 4.95 -18.53 4.12
CA LEU A 137 5.74 -18.91 2.96
C LEU A 137 5.87 -17.73 1.97
N PRO A 138 6.94 -17.70 1.15
CA PRO A 138 7.08 -16.68 0.12
C PRO A 138 5.99 -16.79 -0.95
N ARG A 139 5.47 -15.65 -1.43
CA ARG A 139 4.46 -15.62 -2.51
C ARG A 139 4.95 -16.33 -3.78
N ARG A 140 6.27 -16.24 -4.08
CA ARG A 140 6.89 -16.97 -5.22
C ARG A 140 6.71 -18.50 -5.13
N GLN A 141 6.75 -19.06 -3.92
CA GLN A 141 6.52 -20.50 -3.72
C GLN A 141 5.05 -20.85 -4.01
N MET A 142 4.12 -20.04 -3.50
CA MET A 142 2.70 -20.19 -3.83
C MET A 142 2.45 -20.03 -5.34
N GLN A 143 3.16 -19.12 -6.01
CA GLN A 143 3.06 -18.93 -7.46
C GLN A 143 3.41 -20.21 -8.21
N GLN A 144 4.55 -20.83 -7.87
CA GLN A 144 4.97 -22.10 -8.46
C GLN A 144 3.91 -23.21 -8.29
N TRP A 145 3.39 -23.37 -7.08
CA TRP A 145 2.36 -24.37 -6.80
C TRP A 145 1.04 -24.12 -7.55
N LEU A 146 0.65 -22.85 -7.70
CA LEU A 146 -0.53 -22.49 -8.49
C LEU A 146 -0.33 -22.80 -9.97
N GLU A 147 0.84 -22.49 -10.51
CA GLU A 147 1.19 -22.77 -11.92
C GLU A 147 1.26 -24.28 -12.22
N GLU A 148 1.88 -25.04 -11.32
CA GLU A 148 1.97 -26.51 -11.41
C GLU A 148 0.58 -27.18 -11.34
N ALA A 149 -0.29 -26.69 -10.47
CA ALA A 149 -1.64 -27.23 -10.30
C ALA A 149 -2.60 -26.80 -11.43
N ASN A 150 -2.30 -25.70 -12.15
CA ASN A 150 -3.22 -25.11 -13.14
C ASN A 150 -2.50 -24.78 -14.47
N PRO A 151 -1.88 -25.75 -15.16
CA PRO A 151 -1.09 -25.46 -16.38
C PRO A 151 -1.94 -24.88 -17.51
N GLY A 152 -3.24 -25.20 -17.56
CA GLY A 152 -4.17 -24.66 -18.55
C GLY A 152 -4.45 -23.15 -18.42
N TRP A 153 -4.02 -22.51 -17.35
CA TRP A 153 -4.21 -21.08 -17.10
C TRP A 153 -2.98 -20.22 -17.46
N LEU A 154 -1.85 -20.84 -17.78
CA LEU A 154 -0.60 -20.15 -18.01
C LEU A 154 -0.59 -19.25 -19.25
N HIS A 155 -1.43 -19.54 -20.24
CA HIS A 155 -1.56 -18.76 -21.48
C HIS A 155 -2.47 -17.54 -21.35
N LEU A 156 -3.19 -17.41 -20.23
CA LEU A 156 -4.07 -16.27 -20.02
C LEU A 156 -3.28 -15.01 -19.77
N HIS A 157 -3.75 -13.92 -20.35
CA HIS A 157 -3.25 -12.57 -20.19
C HIS A 157 -4.44 -11.68 -19.80
N ALA A 158 -4.22 -10.75 -18.92
CA ALA A 158 -5.23 -9.78 -18.50
C ALA A 158 -4.58 -8.44 -18.19
N GLU A 159 -5.38 -7.38 -18.17
CA GLU A 159 -4.91 -6.05 -17.76
C GLU A 159 -4.54 -6.07 -16.27
N ASP A 160 -3.46 -5.35 -15.94
CA ASP A 160 -2.99 -5.19 -14.58
C ASP A 160 -4.01 -4.43 -13.74
N ALA A 161 -4.21 -4.92 -12.52
CA ALA A 161 -5.07 -4.31 -11.52
C ALA A 161 -4.28 -4.08 -10.21
N PRO A 162 -4.78 -3.24 -9.28
CA PRO A 162 -4.18 -3.08 -7.96
C PRO A 162 -3.96 -4.43 -7.25
N ASP A 163 -2.96 -4.50 -6.36
CA ASP A 163 -2.64 -5.69 -5.55
C ASP A 163 -2.31 -6.96 -6.36
N GLY A 164 -1.79 -6.82 -7.57
CA GLY A 164 -1.44 -7.95 -8.41
C GLY A 164 -2.66 -8.78 -8.83
N ASP A 165 -3.81 -8.17 -8.92
CA ASP A 165 -5.04 -8.75 -9.48
C ASP A 165 -5.03 -8.68 -11.02
N ALA A 166 -5.89 -9.46 -11.66
CA ALA A 166 -6.05 -9.51 -13.11
C ALA A 166 -7.53 -9.64 -13.49
N ASP A 167 -7.97 -9.00 -14.56
CA ASP A 167 -9.37 -9.10 -14.98
C ASP A 167 -9.59 -10.34 -15.85
N LEU A 168 -10.28 -11.36 -15.29
CA LEU A 168 -10.58 -12.65 -15.89
C LEU A 168 -12.08 -12.98 -15.72
N GLU A 169 -12.99 -12.10 -16.15
CA GLU A 169 -14.42 -12.20 -15.83
C GLU A 169 -15.15 -13.38 -16.51
N HIS A 170 -14.58 -13.99 -17.56
CA HIS A 170 -15.26 -14.98 -18.39
C HIS A 170 -14.82 -16.44 -18.12
N GLU A 171 -13.94 -16.66 -17.12
CA GLU A 171 -13.38 -17.98 -16.84
C GLU A 171 -14.19 -18.76 -15.79
N ASP A 172 -14.22 -20.09 -15.93
CA ASP A 172 -14.82 -20.99 -14.95
C ASP A 172 -13.84 -21.33 -13.81
N PHE A 173 -13.89 -20.54 -12.76
CA PHE A 173 -13.01 -20.70 -11.60
C PHE A 173 -13.28 -21.93 -10.74
N SER A 174 -14.37 -22.66 -10.96
CA SER A 174 -14.69 -23.87 -10.20
C SER A 174 -13.66 -24.99 -10.38
N ARG A 175 -12.92 -24.96 -11.50
CA ARG A 175 -11.87 -25.92 -11.84
C ARG A 175 -10.46 -25.47 -11.41
N PHE A 176 -10.30 -24.24 -10.95
CA PHE A 176 -9.00 -23.76 -10.53
C PHE A 176 -8.62 -24.35 -9.17
N GLN A 177 -7.46 -24.98 -9.10
CA GLN A 177 -6.98 -25.66 -7.92
C GLN A 177 -6.12 -24.71 -7.07
N VAL A 178 -6.48 -24.55 -5.79
CA VAL A 178 -5.71 -23.79 -4.81
C VAL A 178 -5.01 -24.78 -3.88
N PRO A 179 -3.67 -24.82 -3.87
CA PRO A 179 -2.92 -25.70 -2.97
C PRO A 179 -3.21 -25.36 -1.51
N PRO A 180 -3.43 -26.37 -0.64
CA PRO A 180 -3.59 -26.16 0.80
C PRO A 180 -2.26 -25.94 1.49
N CYS A 181 -2.31 -25.53 2.76
CA CYS A 181 -1.11 -25.40 3.60
C CYS A 181 -0.35 -26.74 3.70
N PRO A 182 0.96 -26.79 3.43
CA PRO A 182 1.72 -28.04 3.47
C PRO A 182 1.92 -28.59 4.90
N VAL A 183 1.66 -27.76 5.93
CA VAL A 183 1.83 -28.15 7.33
C VAL A 183 0.56 -28.72 7.94
N CYS A 184 -0.61 -28.11 7.65
CA CYS A 184 -1.85 -28.49 8.34
C CYS A 184 -3.05 -28.71 7.40
N GLY A 185 -2.88 -28.54 6.08
CA GLY A 185 -3.98 -28.63 5.13
C GLY A 185 -4.93 -27.42 5.10
N GLY A 186 -4.64 -26.39 5.88
CA GLY A 186 -5.48 -25.20 6.02
C GLY A 186 -5.44 -24.25 4.82
N ILE A 187 -6.30 -23.24 4.86
CA ILE A 187 -6.43 -22.24 3.81
C ILE A 187 -5.20 -21.31 3.81
N LEU A 188 -4.58 -21.17 2.64
CA LEU A 188 -3.52 -20.20 2.38
C LEU A 188 -4.13 -18.89 1.89
N LYS A 189 -3.72 -17.77 2.49
CA LYS A 189 -4.14 -16.41 2.17
C LYS A 189 -2.88 -15.54 1.97
N PRO A 190 -2.84 -14.54 1.05
CA PRO A 190 -1.78 -13.54 1.10
C PRO A 190 -1.71 -12.91 2.49
N ASP A 191 -0.50 -12.60 2.96
CA ASP A 191 -0.30 -11.93 4.25
C ASP A 191 -0.69 -10.45 4.18
N VAL A 192 -1.93 -10.19 3.70
CA VAL A 192 -2.52 -8.86 3.62
C VAL A 192 -3.85 -8.80 4.37
N VAL A 193 -4.19 -7.63 4.87
CA VAL A 193 -5.47 -7.37 5.54
C VAL A 193 -6.54 -7.14 4.47
N PHE A 194 -7.48 -8.05 4.35
CA PHE A 194 -8.61 -7.93 3.43
C PHE A 194 -9.68 -6.96 3.97
N PHE A 195 -10.56 -6.49 3.08
CA PHE A 195 -11.71 -5.71 3.51
C PHE A 195 -12.60 -6.56 4.44
N GLY A 196 -13.03 -5.95 5.56
CA GLY A 196 -13.75 -6.66 6.63
C GLY A 196 -12.86 -7.43 7.61
N GLU A 197 -11.54 -7.47 7.39
CA GLU A 197 -10.57 -8.02 8.33
C GLU A 197 -10.02 -6.94 9.26
N THR A 198 -9.64 -7.33 10.46
CA THR A 198 -9.05 -6.41 11.43
C THR A 198 -7.54 -6.27 11.19
N VAL A 199 -7.05 -5.03 11.14
CA VAL A 199 -5.60 -4.76 11.12
C VAL A 199 -4.97 -5.30 12.40
N PRO A 200 -3.85 -6.06 12.35
CA PRO A 200 -3.15 -6.57 13.50
C PRO A 200 -2.84 -5.48 14.53
N ARG A 201 -3.09 -5.79 15.79
CA ARG A 201 -3.04 -4.83 16.90
C ARG A 201 -1.64 -4.24 17.09
N ASP A 202 -0.61 -5.06 16.98
CA ASP A 202 0.80 -4.67 17.09
C ASP A 202 1.19 -3.59 16.07
N ARG A 203 0.72 -3.70 14.81
CA ARG A 203 0.95 -2.69 13.76
C ARG A 203 0.33 -1.35 14.13
N VAL A 204 -0.92 -1.40 14.64
CA VAL A 204 -1.63 -0.18 15.07
C VAL A 204 -0.97 0.45 16.30
N GLU A 205 -0.56 -0.35 17.27
CA GLU A 205 0.13 0.12 18.50
C GLU A 205 1.48 0.76 18.16
N ARG A 206 2.28 0.13 17.28
CA ARG A 206 3.55 0.69 16.80
C ARG A 206 3.34 2.03 16.09
N ALA A 207 2.33 2.12 15.22
CA ALA A 207 2.00 3.35 14.51
C ALA A 207 1.53 4.46 15.46
N ASN A 208 0.65 4.16 16.43
CA ASN A 208 0.21 5.14 17.43
C ASN A 208 1.39 5.64 18.28
N ALA A 209 2.23 4.74 18.79
CA ALA A 209 3.40 5.11 19.57
C ALA A 209 4.39 6.02 18.81
N ALA A 210 4.48 5.87 17.48
CA ALA A 210 5.27 6.78 16.64
C ALA A 210 4.55 8.12 16.44
N LEU A 211 3.24 8.12 16.20
CA LEU A 211 2.44 9.34 16.08
C LEU A 211 2.54 10.22 17.34
N ASP A 212 2.46 9.61 18.54
CA ASP A 212 2.56 10.31 19.82
C ASP A 212 3.92 11.04 20.02
N ARG A 213 4.97 10.58 19.33
CA ARG A 213 6.30 11.20 19.36
C ARG A 213 6.56 12.17 18.20
N SER A 214 5.61 12.29 17.29
CA SER A 214 5.77 13.11 16.08
C SER A 214 5.34 14.57 16.32
N SER A 215 5.91 15.48 15.55
CA SER A 215 5.55 16.90 15.57
C SER A 215 4.57 17.33 14.49
N ALA A 216 4.40 16.50 13.46
CA ALA A 216 3.46 16.70 12.36
C ALA A 216 3.22 15.40 11.59
N VAL A 217 2.25 15.39 10.69
CA VAL A 217 1.92 14.27 9.78
C VAL A 217 2.16 14.69 8.34
N LEU A 218 2.80 13.81 7.57
CA LEU A 218 2.92 13.92 6.12
C LEU A 218 2.20 12.74 5.46
N VAL A 219 1.13 13.03 4.73
CA VAL A 219 0.40 12.04 3.92
C VAL A 219 0.92 12.08 2.48
N VAL A 220 1.22 10.92 1.91
CA VAL A 220 1.75 10.81 0.55
C VAL A 220 0.96 9.80 -0.27
N GLY A 221 0.30 10.26 -1.34
CA GLY A 221 -0.40 9.39 -2.28
C GLY A 221 -1.56 8.60 -1.67
N SER A 222 -2.28 9.19 -0.72
CA SER A 222 -3.43 8.55 -0.08
C SER A 222 -4.66 9.45 -0.08
N SER A 223 -5.77 8.95 -0.63
CA SER A 223 -7.07 9.60 -0.50
C SER A 223 -7.66 9.51 0.92
N LEU A 224 -7.08 8.68 1.80
CA LEU A 224 -7.54 8.45 3.18
C LEU A 224 -8.99 7.92 3.31
N MET A 225 -9.58 7.41 2.22
CA MET A 225 -10.97 6.91 2.24
C MET A 225 -11.12 5.68 3.14
N VAL A 226 -10.06 4.87 3.28
CA VAL A 226 -10.03 3.69 4.15
C VAL A 226 -9.74 4.10 5.60
N TYR A 227 -10.63 3.71 6.52
CA TYR A 227 -10.55 4.15 7.92
C TYR A 227 -9.26 3.71 8.63
N SER A 228 -8.69 2.58 8.28
CA SER A 228 -7.47 2.06 8.90
C SER A 228 -6.27 3.00 8.77
N GLY A 229 -6.14 3.74 7.66
CA GLY A 229 -5.17 4.82 7.50
C GLY A 229 -5.67 6.15 8.04
N TYR A 230 -6.93 6.51 7.74
CA TYR A 230 -7.53 7.76 8.18
C TYR A 230 -7.50 7.97 9.69
N ARG A 231 -7.60 6.90 10.50
CA ARG A 231 -7.59 6.98 11.97
C ARG A 231 -6.40 7.74 12.55
N PHE A 232 -5.21 7.61 11.93
CA PHE A 232 -3.99 8.31 12.37
C PHE A 232 -4.05 9.80 12.09
N VAL A 233 -4.56 10.19 10.92
CA VAL A 233 -4.78 11.59 10.56
C VAL A 233 -5.83 12.23 11.47
N ALA A 234 -6.93 11.52 11.74
CA ALA A 234 -7.94 11.98 12.68
C ALA A 234 -7.42 12.09 14.13
N ALA A 235 -6.52 11.20 14.55
CA ALA A 235 -5.86 11.28 15.86
C ALA A 235 -4.91 12.49 15.93
N ALA A 236 -4.09 12.69 14.88
CA ALA A 236 -3.21 13.85 14.76
C ALA A 236 -3.98 15.19 14.83
N SER A 237 -5.08 15.29 14.07
CA SER A 237 -5.94 16.47 14.08
C SER A 237 -6.51 16.77 15.47
N ARG A 238 -6.99 15.74 16.19
CA ARG A 238 -7.47 15.89 17.58
C ARG A 238 -6.37 16.31 18.55
N ALA A 239 -5.14 15.90 18.30
CA ALA A 239 -3.97 16.28 19.08
C ALA A 239 -3.40 17.68 18.69
N GLY A 240 -4.00 18.36 17.71
CA GLY A 240 -3.54 19.65 17.22
C GLY A 240 -2.25 19.61 16.40
N LEU A 241 -1.84 18.42 15.93
CA LEU A 241 -0.68 18.27 15.06
C LEU A 241 -0.99 18.79 13.66
N PRO A 242 -0.11 19.61 13.04
CA PRO A 242 -0.27 20.03 11.66
C PRO A 242 -0.11 18.84 10.71
N ILE A 243 -0.90 18.88 9.63
CA ILE A 243 -0.98 17.79 8.65
C ILE A 243 -0.71 18.37 7.27
N ALA A 244 0.28 17.83 6.56
CA ALA A 244 0.50 18.10 5.14
C ALA A 244 0.13 16.87 4.30
N ALA A 245 -0.32 17.11 3.06
CA ALA A 245 -0.57 16.04 2.10
C ALA A 245 0.07 16.35 0.75
N VAL A 246 0.70 15.34 0.15
CA VAL A 246 1.08 15.30 -1.26
C VAL A 246 0.18 14.28 -1.94
N ASN A 247 -0.83 14.73 -2.65
CA ASN A 247 -1.82 13.85 -3.27
C ASN A 247 -2.54 14.55 -4.42
N LEU A 248 -2.70 13.85 -5.53
CA LEU A 248 -3.61 14.26 -6.60
C LEU A 248 -5.05 13.98 -6.18
N GLY A 249 -5.95 14.92 -6.45
CA GLY A 249 -7.36 14.77 -6.16
C GLY A 249 -7.73 14.86 -4.67
N ARG A 250 -8.98 14.52 -4.38
CA ARG A 250 -9.61 14.71 -3.09
C ARG A 250 -9.14 13.72 -2.03
N THR A 251 -8.93 14.21 -0.81
CA THR A 251 -8.74 13.34 0.37
C THR A 251 -9.88 13.48 1.37
N ARG A 252 -10.11 12.44 2.17
CA ARG A 252 -11.07 12.50 3.29
C ARG A 252 -10.69 13.53 4.35
N ALA A 253 -9.43 13.96 4.38
CA ALA A 253 -8.89 14.86 5.38
C ALA A 253 -8.69 16.30 4.89
N ASP A 254 -9.15 16.68 3.69
CA ASP A 254 -8.87 18.00 3.09
C ASP A 254 -9.17 19.16 4.05
N ALA A 255 -10.26 19.08 4.83
CA ALA A 255 -10.61 20.11 5.82
C ALA A 255 -9.68 20.15 7.05
N MET A 256 -8.79 19.18 7.22
CA MET A 256 -7.85 19.08 8.35
C MET A 256 -6.42 19.46 7.95
N LEU A 257 -6.16 19.67 6.65
CA LEU A 257 -4.81 19.89 6.13
C LEU A 257 -4.37 21.33 6.36
N ALA A 258 -3.17 21.49 6.91
CA ALA A 258 -2.47 22.77 6.95
C ALA A 258 -1.81 23.10 5.60
N LEU A 259 -1.45 22.05 4.83
CA LEU A 259 -0.86 22.18 3.50
C LEU A 259 -1.31 21.01 2.62
N LYS A 260 -1.68 21.32 1.37
CA LYS A 260 -1.91 20.32 0.32
C LYS A 260 -1.08 20.67 -0.91
N VAL A 261 -0.33 19.69 -1.40
CA VAL A 261 0.45 19.77 -2.64
C VAL A 261 -0.18 18.82 -3.64
N GLU A 262 -0.84 19.37 -4.66
CA GLU A 262 -1.55 18.61 -5.69
C GLU A 262 -0.62 18.33 -6.88
N GLN A 263 0.37 17.47 -6.64
CA GLN A 263 1.36 17.06 -7.62
C GLN A 263 1.58 15.54 -7.55
N PRO A 264 2.12 14.90 -8.62
CA PRO A 264 2.58 13.53 -8.55
C PRO A 264 3.60 13.35 -7.42
N CYS A 265 3.44 12.29 -6.62
CA CYS A 265 4.27 12.08 -5.42
C CYS A 265 5.77 12.01 -5.77
N ALA A 266 6.11 11.40 -6.91
CA ALA A 266 7.50 11.26 -7.36
C ALA A 266 8.15 12.64 -7.61
N ASP A 267 7.43 13.54 -8.26
CA ASP A 267 7.93 14.88 -8.62
C ASP A 267 8.08 15.75 -7.38
N ALA A 268 6.99 15.84 -6.58
CA ALA A 268 6.97 16.66 -5.37
C ALA A 268 8.05 16.24 -4.35
N LEU A 269 8.18 14.92 -4.09
CA LEU A 269 9.15 14.43 -3.11
C LEU A 269 10.59 14.49 -3.62
N SER A 270 10.84 14.30 -4.92
CA SER A 270 12.18 14.49 -5.50
C SER A 270 12.63 15.94 -5.37
N ALA A 271 11.75 16.89 -5.69
CA ALA A 271 12.03 18.31 -5.55
C ALA A 271 12.19 18.72 -4.07
N LEU A 272 11.40 18.13 -3.16
CA LEU A 272 11.54 18.34 -1.72
C LEU A 272 12.92 17.93 -1.22
N VAL A 273 13.37 16.70 -1.52
CA VAL A 273 14.68 16.21 -1.06
C VAL A 273 15.81 17.10 -1.59
N ALA A 274 15.77 17.44 -2.89
CA ALA A 274 16.76 18.34 -3.48
C ALA A 274 16.79 19.76 -2.85
N ALA A 275 15.72 20.15 -2.16
CA ALA A 275 15.62 21.45 -1.47
C ALA A 275 15.98 21.36 0.03
N LEU A 276 16.11 20.16 0.58
CA LEU A 276 16.50 19.90 1.96
C LEU A 276 18.01 19.64 2.12
N ASP A 277 18.69 19.29 1.01
CA ASP A 277 20.15 19.16 0.90
C ASP A 277 20.81 20.55 0.82
#